data_99f4656a5d249b3645060c54bf08b26b
#
_entry.id   99f4656a5d249b3645060c54bf08b26b
#
_cell.length_a   1.000
_cell.length_b   1.000
_cell.length_c   1.000
_cell.angle_alpha   90.00
_cell.angle_beta   90.00
_cell.angle_gamma   90.00
#
_symmetry.space_group_name_H-M   'P 1'
#
loop_
_entity.id
_entity.type
_entity.pdbx_description
1 polymer ?
#
loop_
_entity_poly.entity_id
_entity_poly.type
_entity_poly.pdbx_seq_one_letter_code
_entity_poly.pdbx_strand_id
1 'polypeptide(L)'
;MQSFPHRRPYEITSDKRLLSCPSPYSFGSFLSEWIETLKKLEATDATTIVPGHGPVEHDKEYIKLVRSLLDSTTSQVQQAVQAGLSLDDTRKKVDLESFRKQFAGDSPTLNADFQEGVVDPAVKRAYPEAKEGKLHDED
;
A
#
# COMPACT_ATOMS: atom_id res chain seq x y z
N MET A 1 -13.13 5.05 44.57
CA MET A 1 -13.22 4.03 43.50
C MET A 1 -13.85 4.70 42.26
N GLN A 2 -13.03 5.19 41.35
CA GLN A 2 -13.51 5.87 40.18
C GLN A 2 -13.77 4.83 39.08
N SER A 3 -15.02 4.72 38.62
CA SER A 3 -15.41 3.86 37.52
C SER A 3 -14.99 4.51 36.21
N PHE A 4 -14.13 3.84 35.44
CA PHE A 4 -13.81 4.24 34.07
C PHE A 4 -15.06 4.07 33.18
N PRO A 5 -15.39 5.05 32.33
CA PRO A 5 -16.51 4.89 31.42
C PRO A 5 -16.21 3.76 30.42
N HIS A 6 -17.11 2.79 30.35
CA HIS A 6 -17.12 1.77 29.31
C HIS A 6 -17.15 2.46 27.94
N ARG A 7 -16.04 2.42 27.23
CA ARG A 7 -16.04 2.76 25.80
C ARG A 7 -16.90 1.73 25.09
N ARG A 8 -17.92 2.19 24.38
CA ARG A 8 -18.73 1.33 23.53
C ARG A 8 -17.82 0.63 22.52
N PRO A 9 -18.02 -0.65 22.26
CA PRO A 9 -17.31 -1.31 21.18
C PRO A 9 -17.63 -0.58 19.87
N TYR A 10 -16.62 -0.23 19.12
CA TYR A 10 -16.75 0.35 17.79
C TYR A 10 -17.50 -0.67 16.93
N GLU A 11 -18.73 -0.37 16.53
CA GLU A 11 -19.42 -1.14 15.50
C GLU A 11 -18.76 -0.84 14.15
N ILE A 12 -17.90 -1.75 13.73
CA ILE A 12 -17.25 -1.69 12.43
C ILE A 12 -18.22 -2.33 11.43
N THR A 13 -18.97 -1.50 10.71
CA THR A 13 -19.71 -1.97 9.55
C THR A 13 -18.73 -2.34 8.43
N SER A 14 -18.91 -3.51 7.86
CA SER A 14 -17.98 -4.19 6.94
C SER A 14 -17.56 -3.38 5.70
N ASP A 15 -18.27 -2.34 5.34
CA ASP A 15 -18.04 -1.52 4.14
C ASP A 15 -17.10 -0.31 4.36
N LYS A 16 -16.80 0.05 5.61
CA LYS A 16 -15.96 1.22 5.94
C LYS A 16 -14.52 0.90 6.28
N ARG A 17 -14.12 -0.36 6.33
CA ARG A 17 -12.79 -0.77 6.78
C ARG A 17 -11.66 -0.30 5.87
N LEU A 18 -11.88 -0.32 4.57
CA LEU A 18 -10.86 0.05 3.59
C LEU A 18 -10.71 1.58 3.47
N LEU A 19 -11.79 2.33 3.67
CA LEU A 19 -11.80 3.80 3.59
C LEU A 19 -11.19 4.49 4.82
N SER A 20 -10.96 3.78 5.92
CA SER A 20 -10.32 4.32 7.14
C SER A 20 -8.88 3.83 7.33
N CYS A 21 -8.37 2.98 6.45
CA CYS A 21 -6.98 2.56 6.48
C CYS A 21 -6.09 3.64 5.88
N PRO A 22 -5.01 4.03 6.55
CA PRO A 22 -4.06 4.95 5.96
C PRO A 22 -3.49 4.31 4.69
N SER A 23 -3.39 5.11 3.64
CA SER A 23 -2.77 4.69 2.40
C SER A 23 -1.33 4.21 2.68
N PRO A 24 -0.87 3.11 2.07
CA PRO A 24 0.47 2.61 2.29
C PRO A 24 1.52 3.62 1.80
N TYR A 25 2.43 3.99 2.69
CA TYR A 25 3.42 5.02 2.43
C TYR A 25 4.76 4.39 2.00
N SER A 26 5.18 4.63 0.76
CA SER A 26 6.32 3.93 0.14
C SER A 26 7.61 4.75 0.02
N PHE A 27 7.72 5.91 0.64
CA PHE A 27 8.84 6.85 0.43
C PHE A 27 10.21 6.35 0.87
N GLY A 28 10.29 5.47 1.85
CA GLY A 28 11.54 5.01 2.46
C GLY A 28 11.85 3.53 2.26
N SER A 29 11.11 2.81 1.40
CA SER A 29 11.26 1.36 1.27
C SER A 29 11.57 0.93 -0.17
N PHE A 30 12.21 -0.23 -0.30
CA PHE A 30 12.27 -0.97 -1.55
C PHE A 30 10.98 -1.77 -1.71
N LEU A 31 10.27 -1.56 -2.83
CA LEU A 31 8.98 -2.20 -3.04
C LEU A 31 9.11 -3.73 -3.10
N SER A 32 10.15 -4.22 -3.73
CA SER A 32 10.44 -5.66 -3.83
C SER A 32 10.62 -6.30 -2.45
N GLU A 33 11.33 -5.67 -1.53
CA GLU A 33 11.55 -6.16 -0.18
C GLU A 33 10.29 -6.05 0.69
N TRP A 34 9.53 -4.99 0.50
CA TRP A 34 8.24 -4.84 1.18
C TRP A 34 7.26 -5.93 0.76
N ILE A 35 7.16 -6.24 -0.53
CA ILE A 35 6.36 -7.37 -1.03
C ILE A 35 6.75 -8.69 -0.34
N GLU A 36 8.05 -8.98 -0.24
CA GLU A 36 8.53 -10.20 0.43
C GLU A 36 8.20 -10.19 1.95
N THR A 37 8.28 -9.04 2.59
CA THR A 37 7.87 -8.89 3.99
C THR A 37 6.38 -9.14 4.18
N LEU A 38 5.54 -8.59 3.30
CA LEU A 38 4.08 -8.82 3.35
C LEU A 38 3.72 -10.28 3.11
N LYS A 39 4.41 -10.98 2.18
CA LYS A 39 4.24 -12.44 1.99
C LYS A 39 4.55 -13.22 3.25
N LYS A 40 5.62 -12.85 3.97
CA LYS A 40 5.96 -13.50 5.26
C LYS A 40 4.89 -13.25 6.31
N LEU A 41 4.35 -12.03 6.38
CA LEU A 41 3.24 -11.70 7.29
C LEU A 41 1.97 -12.49 6.95
N GLU A 42 1.64 -12.63 5.67
CA GLU A 42 0.50 -13.45 5.23
C GLU A 42 0.65 -14.93 5.63
N ALA A 43 1.88 -15.45 5.62
CA ALA A 43 2.18 -16.84 5.95
C ALA A 43 2.17 -17.13 7.46
N THR A 44 2.13 -16.10 8.33
CA THR A 44 2.01 -16.32 9.79
C THR A 44 0.63 -16.85 10.15
N ASP A 45 0.48 -17.44 11.33
CA ASP A 45 -0.80 -17.86 11.92
C ASP A 45 -1.51 -16.73 12.70
N ALA A 46 -0.97 -15.52 12.66
CA ALA A 46 -1.55 -14.36 13.32
C ALA A 46 -2.97 -14.06 12.80
N THR A 47 -3.91 -13.94 13.73
CA THR A 47 -5.32 -13.60 13.47
C THR A 47 -5.65 -12.15 13.81
N THR A 48 -4.71 -11.45 14.45
CA THR A 48 -4.84 -10.03 14.82
C THR A 48 -3.57 -9.31 14.45
N ILE A 49 -3.70 -8.21 13.73
CA ILE A 49 -2.60 -7.38 13.27
C ILE A 49 -2.81 -5.97 13.80
N VAL A 50 -1.80 -5.45 14.48
CA VAL A 50 -1.79 -4.08 14.99
C VAL A 50 -0.82 -3.26 14.15
N PRO A 51 -1.31 -2.47 13.18
CA PRO A 51 -0.45 -1.62 12.38
C PRO A 51 0.09 -0.44 13.20
N GLY A 52 1.22 0.12 12.77
CA GLY A 52 1.74 1.36 13.38
C GLY A 52 0.82 2.57 13.16
N HIS A 53 0.05 2.56 12.08
CA HIS A 53 -0.98 3.54 11.76
C HIS A 53 -2.22 2.80 11.26
N GLY A 54 -3.40 3.25 11.69
CA GLY A 54 -4.68 2.66 11.30
C GLY A 54 -5.32 1.78 12.36
N PRO A 55 -6.47 1.20 12.03
CA PRO A 55 -7.22 0.33 12.94
C PRO A 55 -6.53 -1.03 13.14
N VAL A 56 -6.89 -1.71 14.22
CA VAL A 56 -6.53 -3.12 14.42
C VAL A 56 -7.27 -3.96 13.39
N GLU A 57 -6.53 -4.82 12.69
CA GLU A 57 -7.08 -5.75 11.71
C GLU A 57 -7.24 -7.15 12.35
N HIS A 58 -8.36 -7.80 12.08
CA HIS A 58 -8.68 -9.14 12.58
C HIS A 58 -8.62 -10.21 11.49
N ASP A 59 -8.09 -9.85 10.34
CA ASP A 59 -7.81 -10.72 9.20
C ASP A 59 -6.59 -10.19 8.41
N LYS A 60 -6.29 -10.79 7.28
CA LYS A 60 -5.15 -10.41 6.44
C LYS A 60 -5.56 -9.71 5.13
N GLU A 61 -6.80 -9.32 4.99
CA GLU A 61 -7.30 -8.75 3.72
C GLU A 61 -6.60 -7.43 3.38
N TYR A 62 -6.33 -6.60 4.40
CA TYR A 62 -5.59 -5.37 4.18
C TYR A 62 -4.14 -5.63 3.72
N ILE A 63 -3.44 -6.59 4.33
CA ILE A 63 -2.08 -6.97 3.93
C ILE A 63 -2.07 -7.46 2.49
N LYS A 64 -3.01 -8.34 2.12
CA LYS A 64 -3.16 -8.85 0.75
C LYS A 64 -3.44 -7.73 -0.25
N LEU A 65 -4.29 -6.77 0.12
CA LEU A 65 -4.61 -5.64 -0.73
C LEU A 65 -3.38 -4.75 -0.96
N VAL A 66 -2.63 -4.41 0.10
CA VAL A 66 -1.38 -3.64 -0.02
C VAL A 66 -0.36 -4.39 -0.87
N ARG A 67 -0.17 -5.69 -0.63
CA ARG A 67 0.75 -6.49 -1.44
C ARG A 67 0.35 -6.52 -2.91
N SER A 68 -0.94 -6.70 -3.20
CA SER A 68 -1.44 -6.70 -4.58
C SER A 68 -1.24 -5.37 -5.28
N LEU A 69 -1.38 -4.25 -4.56
CA LEU A 69 -1.07 -2.92 -5.06
C LEU A 69 0.42 -2.80 -5.43
N LEU A 70 1.32 -3.24 -4.54
CA LEU A 70 2.76 -3.19 -4.77
C LEU A 70 3.19 -4.12 -5.92
N ASP A 71 2.67 -5.34 -5.98
CA ASP A 71 2.91 -6.31 -7.06
C ASP A 71 2.47 -5.72 -8.42
N SER A 72 1.28 -5.13 -8.48
CA SER A 72 0.75 -4.48 -9.69
C SER A 72 1.64 -3.30 -10.12
N THR A 73 2.01 -2.44 -9.18
CA THR A 73 2.87 -1.27 -9.44
C THR A 73 4.22 -1.72 -9.99
N THR A 74 4.88 -2.65 -9.31
CA THR A 74 6.21 -3.16 -9.70
C THR A 74 6.16 -3.82 -11.08
N SER A 75 5.15 -4.64 -11.35
CA SER A 75 4.98 -5.29 -12.65
C SER A 75 4.79 -4.30 -13.80
N GLN A 76 3.92 -3.30 -13.61
CA GLN A 76 3.66 -2.28 -14.64
C GLN A 76 4.88 -1.38 -14.89
N VAL A 77 5.59 -1.00 -13.83
CA VAL A 77 6.84 -0.23 -13.94
C VAL A 77 7.92 -1.04 -14.65
N GLN A 78 8.06 -2.33 -14.34
CA GLN A 78 9.00 -3.23 -15.01
C GLN A 78 8.74 -3.32 -16.52
N GLN A 79 7.47 -3.46 -16.93
CA GLN A 79 7.08 -3.46 -18.34
C GLN A 79 7.38 -2.11 -19.02
N ALA A 80 7.15 -1.00 -18.33
CA ALA A 80 7.45 0.33 -18.86
C ALA A 80 8.96 0.54 -19.06
N VAL A 81 9.78 0.12 -18.11
CA VAL A 81 11.25 0.18 -18.20
C VAL A 81 11.76 -0.71 -19.33
N GLN A 82 11.24 -1.94 -19.49
CA GLN A 82 11.59 -2.83 -20.60
C GLN A 82 11.21 -2.23 -21.97
N ALA A 83 10.13 -1.43 -22.02
CA ALA A 83 9.73 -0.70 -23.21
C ALA A 83 10.52 0.61 -23.43
N GLY A 84 11.51 0.91 -22.57
CA GLY A 84 12.36 2.09 -22.69
C GLY A 84 11.69 3.41 -22.29
N LEU A 85 10.58 3.37 -21.55
CA LEU A 85 9.88 4.59 -21.13
C LEU A 85 10.67 5.36 -20.06
N SER A 86 10.57 6.68 -20.11
CA SER A 86 11.06 7.56 -19.05
C SER A 86 10.23 7.38 -17.76
N LEU A 87 10.74 7.88 -16.62
CA LEU A 87 10.00 7.89 -15.36
C LEU A 87 8.65 8.64 -15.51
N ASP A 88 8.65 9.78 -16.19
CA ASP A 88 7.45 10.60 -16.35
C ASP A 88 6.40 9.90 -17.25
N ASP A 89 6.84 9.21 -18.29
CA ASP A 89 5.94 8.43 -19.16
C ASP A 89 5.44 7.17 -18.44
N THR A 90 6.28 6.55 -17.61
CA THR A 90 5.91 5.44 -16.74
C THR A 90 4.81 5.85 -15.77
N ARG A 91 4.93 7.01 -15.11
CA ARG A 91 3.90 7.55 -14.21
C ARG A 91 2.54 7.71 -14.88
N LYS A 92 2.54 8.18 -16.15
CA LYS A 92 1.32 8.35 -16.92
C LYS A 92 0.70 7.03 -17.38
N LYS A 93 1.53 5.99 -17.51
CA LYS A 93 1.12 4.68 -18.03
C LYS A 93 0.62 3.74 -16.94
N VAL A 94 1.14 3.86 -15.72
CA VAL A 94 0.74 2.99 -14.60
C VAL A 94 -0.72 3.26 -14.24
N ASP A 95 -1.54 2.20 -14.30
CA ASP A 95 -2.96 2.23 -13.96
C ASP A 95 -3.20 1.48 -12.65
N LEU A 96 -3.60 2.22 -11.62
CA LEU A 96 -3.95 1.70 -10.30
C LEU A 96 -5.38 2.09 -9.90
N GLU A 97 -6.25 2.37 -10.88
CA GLU A 97 -7.62 2.86 -10.65
C GLU A 97 -8.46 1.89 -9.80
N SER A 98 -8.29 0.58 -9.99
CA SER A 98 -9.00 -0.42 -9.19
C SER A 98 -8.59 -0.37 -7.72
N PHE A 99 -7.33 -0.09 -7.43
CA PHE A 99 -6.82 0.10 -6.06
C PHE A 99 -7.26 1.46 -5.50
N ARG A 100 -7.21 2.52 -6.30
CA ARG A 100 -7.73 3.83 -5.90
C ARG A 100 -9.15 3.72 -5.36
N LYS A 101 -10.03 3.01 -6.05
CA LYS A 101 -11.42 2.79 -5.60
C LYS A 101 -11.49 2.04 -4.27
N GLN A 102 -10.62 1.08 -4.06
CA GLN A 102 -10.60 0.28 -2.82
C GLN A 102 -10.04 1.07 -1.62
N PHE A 103 -9.03 1.94 -1.83
CA PHE A 103 -8.41 2.72 -0.76
C PHE A 103 -9.11 4.06 -0.50
N ALA A 104 -9.57 4.74 -1.55
CA ALA A 104 -10.07 6.12 -1.47
C ALA A 104 -11.56 6.26 -1.78
N GLY A 105 -12.18 5.28 -2.44
CA GLY A 105 -13.58 5.36 -2.84
C GLY A 105 -13.86 6.60 -3.70
N ASP A 106 -14.95 7.29 -3.38
CA ASP A 106 -15.38 8.50 -4.09
C ASP A 106 -14.97 9.81 -3.37
N SER A 107 -14.13 9.72 -2.32
CA SER A 107 -13.64 10.89 -1.58
C SER A 107 -12.59 11.66 -2.38
N PRO A 108 -12.81 12.93 -2.75
CA PRO A 108 -11.81 13.73 -3.47
C PRO A 108 -10.49 13.87 -2.70
N THR A 109 -10.56 14.07 -1.37
CA THR A 109 -9.39 14.20 -0.51
C THR A 109 -8.57 12.91 -0.48
N LEU A 110 -9.21 11.76 -0.22
CA LEU A 110 -8.52 10.48 -0.19
C LEU A 110 -7.98 10.08 -1.58
N ASN A 111 -8.61 10.52 -2.67
CA ASN A 111 -8.11 10.32 -4.01
C ASN A 111 -6.81 11.11 -4.27
N ALA A 112 -6.75 12.37 -3.82
CA ALA A 112 -5.54 13.17 -3.89
C ALA A 112 -4.42 12.54 -3.03
N ASP A 113 -4.73 12.15 -1.80
CA ASP A 113 -3.80 11.49 -0.89
C ASP A 113 -3.29 10.16 -1.48
N PHE A 114 -4.15 9.39 -2.15
CA PHE A 114 -3.74 8.14 -2.82
C PHE A 114 -2.78 8.42 -3.97
N GLN A 115 -3.06 9.43 -4.80
CA GLN A 115 -2.16 9.77 -5.90
C GLN A 115 -0.80 10.25 -5.40
N GLU A 116 -0.78 11.24 -4.50
CA GLU A 116 0.45 11.90 -4.03
C GLU A 116 1.21 11.05 -3.00
N GLY A 117 0.50 10.33 -2.14
CA GLY A 117 1.08 9.55 -1.03
C GLY A 117 1.41 8.11 -1.40
N VAL A 118 0.77 7.54 -2.44
CA VAL A 118 0.94 6.13 -2.82
C VAL A 118 1.49 5.99 -4.22
N VAL A 119 0.75 6.44 -5.24
CA VAL A 119 1.08 6.14 -6.65
C VAL A 119 2.40 6.77 -7.05
N ASP A 120 2.54 8.08 -6.87
CA ASP A 120 3.75 8.81 -7.27
C ASP A 120 5.01 8.31 -6.57
N PRO A 121 5.03 8.13 -5.22
CA PRO A 121 6.18 7.56 -4.54
C PRO A 121 6.48 6.13 -4.94
N ALA A 122 5.45 5.27 -5.08
CA ALA A 122 5.64 3.87 -5.44
C ALA A 122 6.27 3.72 -6.83
N VAL A 123 5.77 4.46 -7.83
CA VAL A 123 6.36 4.46 -9.18
C VAL A 123 7.78 5.00 -9.16
N LYS A 124 8.02 6.10 -8.41
CA LYS A 124 9.35 6.70 -8.28
C LYS A 124 10.37 5.73 -7.65
N ARG A 125 9.94 4.88 -6.72
CA ARG A 125 10.79 3.87 -6.08
C ARG A 125 10.97 2.62 -6.94
N ALA A 126 9.90 2.13 -7.55
CA ALA A 126 9.96 0.95 -8.41
C ALA A 126 10.79 1.15 -9.69
N TYR A 127 10.86 2.38 -10.20
CA TYR A 127 11.54 2.67 -11.47
C TYR A 127 13.07 2.37 -11.43
N PRO A 128 13.87 2.88 -10.46
CA PRO A 128 15.28 2.51 -10.33
C PRO A 128 15.44 1.03 -9.99
N GLU A 129 14.60 0.43 -9.14
CA GLU A 129 14.66 -1.00 -8.86
C GLU A 129 14.49 -1.84 -10.15
N ALA A 130 13.59 -1.43 -11.04
CA ALA A 130 13.37 -2.12 -12.32
C ALA A 130 14.51 -1.92 -13.31
N LYS A 131 15.19 -0.76 -13.28
CA LYS A 131 16.27 -0.39 -14.21
C LYS A 131 17.62 -0.96 -13.79
N GLU A 132 17.94 -0.96 -12.51
CA GLU A 132 19.26 -1.26 -11.96
C GLU A 132 19.30 -2.58 -11.19
N GLY A 133 18.15 -3.23 -11.01
CA GLY A 133 17.99 -4.35 -10.10
C GLY A 133 17.79 -3.86 -8.66
N LYS A 134 17.82 -4.83 -7.68
CA LYS A 134 17.71 -4.46 -6.26
C LYS A 134 18.85 -3.53 -5.88
N LEU A 135 18.51 -2.29 -5.60
CA LEU A 135 19.44 -1.38 -4.94
C LEU A 135 19.57 -1.86 -3.49
N HIS A 136 20.73 -2.40 -3.13
CA HIS A 136 21.07 -2.57 -1.73
C HIS A 136 21.47 -1.21 -1.20
N ASP A 137 20.96 -0.81 -0.02
CA ASP A 137 21.57 0.28 0.73
C ASP A 137 23.02 -0.14 1.01
N GLU A 138 23.96 0.47 0.33
CA GLU A 138 25.35 0.42 0.75
C GLU A 138 25.45 1.27 2.01
N ASP A 139 25.77 0.61 3.14
CA ASP A 139 26.02 1.21 4.46
C ASP A 139 27.02 2.41 4.40
#